data_1dffab2a74f4694ca55f85d599b4a608
#
_entry.id   1dffab2a74f4694ca55f85d599b4a608
#
_cell.length_a   1.000
_cell.length_b   1.000
_cell.length_c   1.000
_cell.angle_alpha   90.00
_cell.angle_beta   90.00
_cell.angle_gamma   90.00
#
_symmetry.space_group_name_H-M   'P 1'
#
loop_
_entity.id
_entity.type
_entity.pdbx_description
1 polymer ?
#
loop_
_entity_poly.entity_id
_entity_poly.type
_entity_poly.pdbx_seq_one_letter_code
_entity_poly.pdbx_strand_id
1 'polypeptide(L)'
;SSLDGINISIDSLNRETFKDITGHDRLPEILKGLENLQKLNFKNIKINAVLLKGINDNEKDFDQWANFIKNNEIDFRYIELMQTGDNLDYFNRYHVPATKFVDYLNKNNWIFQTLGRDAGPSKNYLIPELKGKFGVIAP
;
A
#
# COMPACT_ATOMS: atom_id res chain seq x y z
N SER A 1 9.36 -8.30 22.49
CA SER A 1 9.95 -7.11 21.93
C SER A 1 8.94 -5.98 21.85
N SER A 2 9.38 -4.81 22.18
CA SER A 2 8.54 -3.63 22.05
C SER A 2 8.35 -3.23 20.60
N LEU A 3 9.18 -3.73 19.69
CA LEU A 3 9.13 -3.38 18.29
C LEU A 3 8.56 -4.54 17.48
N ASP A 4 7.23 -4.59 17.42
CA ASP A 4 6.55 -5.69 16.76
C ASP A 4 6.33 -5.48 15.28
N GLY A 5 6.50 -4.25 14.78
CA GLY A 5 6.31 -3.99 13.38
C GLY A 5 6.79 -2.60 12.97
N ILE A 6 6.97 -2.42 11.67
CA ILE A 6 7.35 -1.15 11.08
C ILE A 6 6.33 -0.79 10.01
N ASN A 7 5.86 0.44 10.04
CA ASN A 7 5.02 1.02 8.99
C ASN A 7 5.86 2.02 8.20
N ILE A 8 5.89 1.86 6.89
CA ILE A 8 6.66 2.72 5.99
C ILE A 8 5.71 3.28 4.94
N SER A 9 5.82 4.56 4.65
CA SER A 9 5.02 5.20 3.62
C SER A 9 5.77 5.18 2.29
N ILE A 10 5.20 4.53 1.29
CA ILE A 10 5.72 4.53 -0.08
C ILE A 10 4.53 4.64 -1.02
N ASP A 11 4.32 5.80 -1.62
CA ASP A 11 3.12 6.04 -2.41
C ASP A 11 3.18 5.46 -3.82
N SER A 12 4.36 5.06 -4.30
CA SER A 12 4.51 4.38 -5.59
C SER A 12 5.84 3.66 -5.65
N LEU A 13 5.88 2.55 -6.39
CA LEU A 13 7.13 1.86 -6.75
C LEU A 13 7.70 2.39 -8.07
N ASN A 14 7.02 3.34 -8.70
CA ASN A 14 7.55 4.03 -9.87
C ASN A 14 8.35 5.23 -9.38
N ARG A 15 9.63 5.27 -9.76
CA ARG A 15 10.56 6.29 -9.27
C ARG A 15 10.12 7.72 -9.59
N GLU A 16 9.66 7.95 -10.82
CA GLU A 16 9.20 9.27 -11.24
C GLU A 16 7.93 9.68 -10.49
N THR A 17 6.98 8.77 -10.35
CA THR A 17 5.75 9.02 -9.60
C THR A 17 6.06 9.33 -8.15
N PHE A 18 6.96 8.56 -7.54
CA PHE A 18 7.38 8.80 -6.16
C PHE A 18 7.98 10.19 -5.99
N LYS A 19 8.86 10.56 -6.90
CA LYS A 19 9.49 11.89 -6.88
C LYS A 19 8.45 13.01 -7.05
N ASP A 20 7.49 12.80 -7.95
CA ASP A 20 6.42 13.79 -8.18
C ASP A 20 5.54 13.97 -6.96
N ILE A 21 5.23 12.89 -6.24
CA ILE A 21 4.41 12.97 -5.03
C ILE A 21 5.16 13.60 -3.87
N THR A 22 6.38 13.16 -3.63
CA THR A 22 7.13 13.55 -2.42
C THR A 22 8.02 14.77 -2.61
N GLY A 23 8.36 15.09 -3.86
CA GLY A 23 9.34 16.13 -4.15
C GLY A 23 10.78 15.67 -4.00
N HIS A 24 11.02 14.40 -3.71
CA HIS A 24 12.36 13.86 -3.45
C HIS A 24 12.60 12.55 -4.19
N ASP A 25 13.76 12.44 -4.84
CA ASP A 25 14.14 11.24 -5.57
C ASP A 25 14.83 10.22 -4.63
N ARG A 26 14.06 9.67 -3.69
CA ARG A 26 14.59 8.83 -2.61
C ARG A 26 14.11 7.39 -2.63
N LEU A 27 13.35 7.00 -3.63
CA LEU A 27 12.82 5.64 -3.67
C LEU A 27 13.91 4.55 -3.65
N PRO A 28 15.01 4.67 -4.41
CA PRO A 28 16.04 3.64 -4.37
C PRO A 28 16.64 3.44 -2.98
N GLU A 29 16.84 4.52 -2.23
CA GLU A 29 17.37 4.44 -0.87
C GLU A 29 16.39 3.74 0.08
N ILE A 30 15.11 4.05 -0.06
CA ILE A 30 14.07 3.43 0.77
C ILE A 30 13.98 1.94 0.50
N LEU A 31 14.02 1.55 -0.78
CA LEU A 31 13.97 0.13 -1.15
C LEU A 31 15.21 -0.62 -0.66
N LYS A 32 16.36 0.04 -0.66
CA LYS A 32 17.58 -0.54 -0.11
C LYS A 32 17.46 -0.76 1.39
N GLY A 33 16.85 0.19 2.09
CA GLY A 33 16.59 0.06 3.52
C GLY A 33 15.67 -1.11 3.84
N LEU A 34 14.62 -1.29 3.01
CA LEU A 34 13.72 -2.45 3.15
C LEU A 34 14.47 -3.75 2.96
N GLU A 35 15.30 -3.84 1.94
CA GLU A 35 16.10 -5.03 1.69
C GLU A 35 17.01 -5.36 2.88
N ASN A 36 17.61 -4.33 3.48
CA ASN A 36 18.46 -4.52 4.66
C ASN A 36 17.66 -5.04 5.86
N LEU A 37 16.44 -4.52 6.08
CA LEU A 37 15.57 -5.01 7.15
C LEU A 37 15.23 -6.48 6.94
N GLN A 38 14.94 -6.88 5.71
CA GLN A 38 14.63 -8.27 5.39
C GLN A 38 15.83 -9.18 5.61
N LYS A 39 17.04 -8.72 5.27
CA LYS A 39 18.28 -9.47 5.51
C LYS A 39 18.55 -9.69 6.99
N LEU A 40 18.08 -8.78 7.83
CA LEU A 40 18.17 -8.90 9.28
C LEU A 40 17.04 -9.75 9.87
N ASN A 41 16.26 -10.41 9.02
CA ASN A 41 15.09 -11.19 9.42
C ASN A 41 14.05 -10.37 10.18
N PHE A 42 13.97 -9.08 9.90
CA PHE A 42 12.92 -8.26 10.49
C PHE A 42 11.58 -8.65 9.86
N LYS A 43 10.63 -9.03 10.69
CA LYS A 43 9.29 -9.43 10.25
C LYS A 43 8.30 -8.30 10.47
N ASN A 44 7.08 -8.50 9.99
CA ASN A 44 5.97 -7.58 10.23
C ASN A 44 6.22 -6.17 9.67
N ILE A 45 6.65 -6.11 8.43
CA ILE A 45 6.82 -4.86 7.70
C ILE A 45 5.54 -4.56 6.94
N LYS A 46 5.04 -3.34 7.08
CA LYS A 46 3.85 -2.87 6.37
C LYS A 46 4.17 -1.60 5.61
N ILE A 47 3.71 -1.52 4.38
CA ILE A 47 3.85 -0.33 3.55
C ILE A 47 2.48 0.28 3.35
N ASN A 48 2.39 1.58 3.49
CA ASN A 48 1.14 2.32 3.29
C ASN A 48 1.31 3.33 2.16
N ALA A 49 0.28 3.47 1.34
CA ALA A 49 0.21 4.50 0.31
C ALA A 49 -1.16 5.14 0.30
N VAL A 50 -1.22 6.44 0.11
CA VAL A 50 -2.50 7.11 -0.11
C VAL A 50 -2.85 6.97 -1.58
N LEU A 51 -4.07 6.50 -1.87
CA LEU A 51 -4.55 6.33 -3.24
C LEU A 51 -4.95 7.70 -3.80
N LEU A 52 -4.34 8.08 -4.92
CA LEU A 52 -4.53 9.41 -5.52
C LEU A 52 -4.96 9.28 -6.98
N LYS A 53 -6.06 9.93 -7.30
CA LYS A 53 -6.65 9.92 -8.64
C LYS A 53 -5.68 10.47 -9.69
N GLY A 54 -5.46 9.70 -10.75
CA GLY A 54 -4.62 10.10 -11.87
C GLY A 54 -3.12 10.05 -11.59
N ILE A 55 -2.72 9.62 -10.39
CA ILE A 55 -1.31 9.60 -10.00
C ILE A 55 -0.82 8.16 -9.78
N ASN A 56 -1.44 7.44 -8.86
CA ASN A 56 -1.03 6.06 -8.55
C ASN A 56 -2.21 5.08 -8.54
N ASP A 57 -3.33 5.43 -9.16
CA ASP A 57 -4.55 4.64 -9.13
C ASP A 57 -4.78 3.83 -10.40
N ASN A 58 -3.74 3.58 -11.17
CA ASN A 58 -3.86 2.83 -12.42
C ASN A 58 -3.42 1.38 -12.24
N GLU A 59 -3.79 0.56 -13.22
CA GLU A 59 -3.51 -0.87 -13.18
C GLU A 59 -2.02 -1.19 -13.14
N LYS A 60 -1.20 -0.38 -13.80
CA LYS A 60 0.25 -0.57 -13.79
C LYS A 60 0.82 -0.43 -12.38
N ASP A 61 0.38 0.59 -11.65
CA ASP A 61 0.81 0.77 -10.25
C ASP A 61 0.35 -0.40 -9.38
N PHE A 62 -0.89 -0.84 -9.56
CA PHE A 62 -1.42 -1.98 -8.82
C PHE A 62 -0.63 -3.25 -9.10
N ASP A 63 -0.30 -3.50 -10.36
CA ASP A 63 0.50 -4.67 -10.75
C ASP A 63 1.89 -4.63 -10.15
N GLN A 64 2.50 -3.45 -10.10
CA GLN A 64 3.83 -3.32 -9.49
C GLN A 64 3.79 -3.70 -8.01
N TRP A 65 2.78 -3.24 -7.28
CA TRP A 65 2.63 -3.62 -5.87
C TRP A 65 2.31 -5.11 -5.72
N ALA A 66 1.47 -5.66 -6.58
CA ALA A 66 1.15 -7.09 -6.55
C ALA A 66 2.40 -7.94 -6.74
N ASN A 67 3.23 -7.60 -7.73
CA ASN A 67 4.48 -8.31 -7.96
C ASN A 67 5.44 -8.16 -6.77
N PHE A 68 5.49 -6.99 -6.18
CA PHE A 68 6.35 -6.74 -5.03
C PHE A 68 5.96 -7.64 -3.84
N ILE A 69 4.66 -7.71 -3.55
CA ILE A 69 4.15 -8.53 -2.43
C ILE A 69 4.34 -10.02 -2.70
N LYS A 70 4.16 -10.45 -3.96
CA LYS A 70 4.36 -11.86 -4.31
C LYS A 70 5.79 -12.31 -4.06
N ASN A 71 6.75 -11.41 -4.12
CA ASN A 71 8.16 -11.73 -3.97
C ASN A 71 8.76 -11.30 -2.63
N ASN A 72 7.95 -10.71 -1.77
CA ASN A 72 8.42 -10.20 -0.47
C ASN A 72 7.40 -10.46 0.61
N GLU A 73 7.85 -10.83 1.80
CA GLU A 73 6.97 -11.03 2.94
C GLU A 73 6.68 -9.69 3.61
N ILE A 74 5.91 -8.85 2.92
CA ILE A 74 5.57 -7.49 3.32
C ILE A 74 4.10 -7.26 3.01
N ASP A 75 3.37 -6.65 3.93
CA ASP A 75 1.99 -6.24 3.69
C ASP A 75 1.95 -4.85 3.09
N PHE A 76 1.04 -4.63 2.16
CA PHE A 76 0.84 -3.32 1.56
C PHE A 76 -0.62 -2.87 1.71
N ARG A 77 -0.83 -1.60 2.05
CA ARG A 77 -2.17 -1.05 2.19
C ARG A 77 -2.33 0.26 1.41
N TYR A 78 -3.41 0.36 0.63
CA TYR A 78 -3.87 1.65 0.13
C TYR A 78 -4.83 2.27 1.12
N ILE A 79 -4.66 3.55 1.34
CA ILE A 79 -5.52 4.36 2.20
C ILE A 79 -6.30 5.32 1.30
N GLU A 80 -7.62 5.28 1.38
CA GLU A 80 -8.45 6.23 0.66
C GLU A 80 -8.25 7.63 1.23
N LEU A 81 -8.02 8.60 0.34
CA LEU A 81 -7.86 10.00 0.76
C LEU A 81 -9.14 10.46 1.45
N MET A 82 -9.00 11.04 2.63
CA MET A 82 -10.12 11.50 3.43
C MET A 82 -10.17 13.03 3.43
N GLN A 83 -11.40 13.55 3.41
CA GLN A 83 -11.60 14.99 3.50
C GLN A 83 -11.35 15.45 4.93
N THR A 84 -10.56 16.52 5.07
CA THR A 84 -10.33 17.18 6.35
C THR A 84 -10.81 18.64 6.26
N GLY A 85 -10.73 19.36 7.36
CA GLY A 85 -11.22 20.74 7.38
C GLY A 85 -10.44 21.70 6.47
N ASP A 86 -9.23 21.33 6.06
CA ASP A 86 -8.34 22.26 5.34
C ASP A 86 -7.75 21.67 4.05
N ASN A 87 -8.23 20.52 3.58
CA ASN A 87 -7.69 19.90 2.37
C ASN A 87 -8.71 19.80 1.22
N LEU A 88 -9.74 20.62 1.23
CA LEU A 88 -10.85 20.47 0.28
C LEU A 88 -10.43 20.45 -1.18
N ASP A 89 -9.57 21.39 -1.59
CA ASP A 89 -9.12 21.45 -2.99
C ASP A 89 -8.32 20.23 -3.38
N TYR A 90 -7.42 19.81 -2.52
CA TYR A 90 -6.63 18.60 -2.72
C TYR A 90 -7.53 17.37 -2.80
N PHE A 91 -8.46 17.24 -1.88
CA PHE A 91 -9.43 16.15 -1.87
C PHE A 91 -10.25 16.11 -3.16
N ASN A 92 -10.81 17.23 -3.56
CA ASN A 92 -11.62 17.29 -4.78
C ASN A 92 -10.83 16.91 -6.03
N ARG A 93 -9.54 17.22 -6.05
CA ARG A 93 -8.70 16.95 -7.20
C ARG A 93 -8.22 15.50 -7.25
N TYR A 94 -7.89 14.93 -6.11
CA TYR A 94 -7.17 13.66 -6.05
C TYR A 94 -7.92 12.50 -5.41
N HIS A 95 -9.11 12.72 -4.90
CA HIS A 95 -9.87 11.63 -4.30
C HIS A 95 -10.33 10.64 -5.35
N VAL A 96 -10.16 9.36 -5.04
CA VAL A 96 -10.74 8.24 -5.77
C VAL A 96 -11.17 7.20 -4.73
N PRO A 97 -12.35 6.60 -4.89
CA PRO A 97 -12.79 5.58 -3.94
C PRO A 97 -11.86 4.37 -3.93
N ALA A 98 -11.61 3.82 -2.77
CA ALA A 98 -10.79 2.64 -2.62
C ALA A 98 -11.38 1.42 -3.32
N THR A 99 -12.67 1.44 -3.66
CA THR A 99 -13.31 0.39 -4.44
C THR A 99 -12.61 0.14 -5.77
N LYS A 100 -11.95 1.16 -6.33
CA LYS A 100 -11.18 0.98 -7.55
C LYS A 100 -10.07 -0.07 -7.37
N PHE A 101 -9.38 -0.04 -6.24
CA PHE A 101 -8.37 -1.04 -5.94
C PHE A 101 -8.99 -2.37 -5.53
N VAL A 102 -10.10 -2.35 -4.81
CA VAL A 102 -10.83 -3.57 -4.44
C VAL A 102 -11.29 -4.32 -5.68
N ASP A 103 -11.78 -3.61 -6.69
CA ASP A 103 -12.19 -4.22 -7.96
C ASP A 103 -11.00 -4.91 -8.64
N TYR A 104 -9.83 -4.27 -8.61
CA TYR A 104 -8.60 -4.87 -9.11
C TYR A 104 -8.26 -6.16 -8.35
N LEU A 105 -8.36 -6.13 -7.03
CA LEU A 105 -8.04 -7.29 -6.20
C LEU A 105 -8.97 -8.46 -6.51
N ASN A 106 -10.27 -8.19 -6.60
CA ASN A 106 -11.25 -9.23 -6.91
C ASN A 106 -11.03 -9.83 -8.31
N LYS A 107 -10.69 -8.98 -9.26
CA LYS A 107 -10.43 -9.41 -10.64
C LYS A 107 -9.17 -10.26 -10.76
N ASN A 108 -8.22 -10.07 -9.86
CA ASN A 108 -6.93 -10.76 -9.88
C ASN A 108 -6.81 -11.86 -8.83
N ASN A 109 -7.93 -12.35 -8.34
CA ASN A 109 -8.03 -13.51 -7.46
C ASN A 109 -7.46 -13.32 -6.04
N TRP A 110 -7.37 -12.09 -5.59
CA TRP A 110 -7.09 -11.82 -4.20
C TRP A 110 -8.38 -12.05 -3.39
N ILE A 111 -8.26 -12.72 -2.27
CA ILE A 111 -9.41 -13.19 -1.49
C ILE A 111 -9.57 -12.34 -0.25
N PHE A 112 -10.78 -11.82 -0.05
CA PHE A 112 -11.09 -11.05 1.16
C PHE A 112 -10.98 -11.93 2.40
N GLN A 113 -10.24 -11.46 3.40
CA GLN A 113 -10.06 -12.15 4.66
C GLN A 113 -11.22 -11.80 5.60
N THR A 114 -12.10 -12.77 5.83
CA THR A 114 -13.32 -12.54 6.61
C THR A 114 -13.17 -12.78 8.11
N LEU A 115 -12.07 -13.42 8.52
CA LEU A 115 -11.87 -13.83 9.91
C LEU A 115 -10.84 -13.00 10.67
N GLY A 116 -10.65 -11.75 10.27
CA GLY A 116 -9.69 -10.90 10.93
C GLY A 116 -10.26 -10.24 12.17
N ARG A 117 -9.73 -10.55 13.33
CA ARG A 117 -10.13 -9.88 14.58
C ARG A 117 -9.30 -8.66 14.87
N ASP A 118 -8.08 -8.68 14.41
CA ASP A 118 -7.08 -7.66 14.68
C ASP A 118 -6.92 -6.71 13.52
N ALA A 119 -7.86 -6.72 12.60
CA ALA A 119 -7.74 -5.97 11.37
C ALA A 119 -7.75 -4.45 11.60
N GLY A 120 -8.33 -3.99 12.73
CA GLY A 120 -8.51 -2.57 12.91
C GLY A 120 -9.32 -1.99 11.75
N PRO A 121 -8.91 -0.84 11.19
CA PRO A 121 -9.64 -0.22 10.08
C PRO A 121 -9.34 -0.84 8.72
N SER A 122 -8.38 -1.74 8.62
CA SER A 122 -7.96 -2.30 7.34
C SER A 122 -8.78 -3.53 6.98
N LYS A 123 -9.27 -3.56 5.73
CA LYS A 123 -9.84 -4.77 5.13
C LYS A 123 -8.75 -5.45 4.34
N ASN A 124 -8.48 -6.71 4.64
CA ASN A 124 -7.34 -7.43 4.08
C ASN A 124 -7.74 -8.42 3.01
N TYR A 125 -6.88 -8.56 2.01
CA TYR A 125 -7.03 -9.49 0.89
C TYR A 125 -5.74 -10.29 0.75
N LEU A 126 -5.87 -11.59 0.50
CA LEU A 126 -4.71 -12.46 0.43
C LEU A 126 -4.84 -13.51 -0.67
N ILE A 127 -3.71 -14.09 -1.03
CA ILE A 127 -3.63 -15.32 -1.82
C ILE A 127 -3.01 -16.35 -0.88
N PRO A 128 -3.65 -17.52 -0.66
CA PRO A 128 -3.24 -18.45 0.40
C PRO A 128 -1.78 -18.89 0.36
N GLU A 129 -1.17 -18.96 -0.82
CA GLU A 129 0.22 -19.39 -0.97
C GLU A 129 1.22 -18.30 -0.59
N LEU A 130 0.77 -17.07 -0.43
CA LEU A 130 1.64 -15.92 -0.15
C LEU A 130 1.52 -15.53 1.31
N LYS A 131 2.63 -15.03 1.87
CA LYS A 131 2.65 -14.57 3.25
C LYS A 131 2.20 -13.12 3.39
N GLY A 132 2.52 -12.30 2.41
CA GLY A 132 2.09 -10.90 2.40
C GLY A 132 0.65 -10.75 1.97
N LYS A 133 0.04 -9.66 2.36
CA LYS A 133 -1.35 -9.37 1.99
C LYS A 133 -1.53 -7.91 1.61
N PHE A 134 -2.57 -7.67 0.83
CA PHE A 134 -3.05 -6.33 0.56
C PHE A 134 -4.07 -5.91 1.61
N GLY A 135 -4.05 -4.64 1.94
CA GLY A 135 -5.05 -4.05 2.78
C GLY A 135 -5.65 -2.82 2.13
N VAL A 136 -6.85 -2.46 2.59
CA VAL A 136 -7.56 -1.26 2.14
C VAL A 136 -8.12 -0.58 3.37
N ILE A 137 -7.83 0.71 3.53
CA ILE A 137 -8.39 1.53 4.59
C ILE A 137 -9.27 2.59 3.93
N ALA A 138 -10.55 2.57 4.26
CA ALA A 138 -11.53 3.51 3.72
C ALA A 138 -12.42 4.02 4.84
N PRO A 139 -13.03 5.20 4.67
CA PRO A 139 -13.97 5.73 5.66
C PRO A 139 -15.16 4.83 5.86
#